data_04e2d44fe47e3bb09622e6639f62c15f
#
_entry.id   04e2d44fe47e3bb09622e6639f62c15f
#
_cell.length_a   1.000
_cell.length_b   1.000
_cell.length_c   1.000
_cell.angle_alpha   90.00
_cell.angle_beta   90.00
_cell.angle_gamma   90.00
#
_symmetry.space_group_name_H-M   'P 1'
#
loop_
_entity.id
_entity.type
_entity.pdbx_description
1 polymer ?
#
loop_
_entity_poly.entity_id
_entity_poly.type
_entity_poly.pdbx_seq_one_letter_code
_entity_poly.pdbx_strand_id
1 'polypeptide(L)' 'MKKFEYVCVYIWGGGKRTSRILNEYGKDGWELTTTWSGWHYFKRPIE' A
#
# COMPACT_ATOMS: atom_id res chain seq x y z
N MET A 1 -18.51 4.47 13.70
CA MET A 1 -18.17 4.51 12.27
C MET A 1 -16.68 4.19 12.09
N LYS A 2 -16.37 3.30 11.15
CA LYS A 2 -14.98 2.96 10.90
C LYS A 2 -14.26 4.10 10.20
N LYS A 3 -13.03 4.33 10.60
CA LYS A 3 -12.19 5.34 9.98
C LYS A 3 -10.94 4.70 9.43
N PHE A 4 -10.42 5.27 8.36
CA PHE A 4 -9.23 4.77 7.69
C PHE A 4 -8.25 5.91 7.45
N GLU A 5 -6.99 5.57 7.48
CA GLU A 5 -5.97 6.49 6.98
C GLU A 5 -5.46 5.95 5.65
N TYR A 6 -4.97 6.83 4.81
CA TYR A 6 -4.54 6.49 3.46
C TYR A 6 -3.13 6.98 3.22
N VAL A 7 -2.41 6.24 2.40
CA VAL A 7 -1.09 6.66 1.95
C VAL A 7 -0.93 6.26 0.49
N CYS A 8 -0.22 7.07 -0.27
CA CYS A 8 0.14 6.70 -1.63
C CYS A 8 1.65 6.71 -1.78
N VAL A 9 2.17 5.71 -2.48
CA VAL A 9 3.61 5.50 -2.62
C VAL A 9 3.91 5.19 -4.07
N TYR A 10 4.94 5.79 -4.62
CA TYR A 10 5.40 5.47 -5.96
C TYR A 10 6.37 4.31 -5.88
N ILE A 11 6.02 3.20 -6.53
CA ILE A 11 6.86 2.00 -6.55
C ILE A 11 7.13 1.66 -8.00
N TRP A 12 8.42 1.51 -8.33
CA TRP A 12 8.83 1.10 -9.66
C TRP A 12 9.85 -0.03 -9.55
N GLY A 13 10.00 -0.78 -10.64
CA GLY A 13 10.94 -1.88 -10.66
C GLY A 13 10.23 -3.20 -10.97
N GLY A 14 10.95 -4.30 -10.81
CA GLY A 14 10.43 -5.63 -11.12
C GLY A 14 9.47 -6.14 -10.06
N GLY A 15 8.83 -7.27 -10.36
CA GLY A 15 7.85 -7.86 -9.47
C GLY A 15 8.40 -8.23 -8.11
N LYS A 16 9.65 -8.71 -8.06
CA LYS A 16 10.26 -9.08 -6.78
C LYS A 16 10.41 -7.88 -5.85
N ARG A 17 10.88 -6.77 -6.41
CA ARG A 17 11.04 -5.55 -5.62
C ARG A 17 9.70 -5.04 -5.14
N THR A 18 8.72 -5.00 -6.06
CA THR A 18 7.38 -4.51 -5.72
C THR A 18 6.74 -5.38 -4.65
N SER A 19 6.83 -6.70 -4.79
CA SER A 19 6.25 -7.61 -3.81
C SER A 19 6.84 -7.40 -2.43
N ARG A 20 8.15 -7.20 -2.36
CA ARG A 20 8.81 -6.98 -1.08
C ARG A 20 8.28 -5.72 -0.41
N ILE A 21 8.16 -4.64 -1.18
CA ILE A 21 7.67 -3.38 -0.63
C ILE A 21 6.22 -3.51 -0.18
N LEU A 22 5.38 -4.17 -0.98
CA LEU A 22 3.99 -4.38 -0.62
C LEU A 22 3.86 -5.20 0.66
N ASN A 23 4.72 -6.21 0.82
CA ASN A 23 4.70 -7.04 2.03
C ASN A 23 5.11 -6.24 3.26
N GLU A 24 6.05 -5.30 3.12
CA GLU A 24 6.44 -4.46 4.23
C GLU A 24 5.28 -3.60 4.70
N TYR A 25 4.53 -3.02 3.76
CA TYR A 25 3.35 -2.24 4.12
C TYR A 25 2.28 -3.12 4.75
N GLY A 26 2.10 -4.33 4.20
CA GLY A 26 1.12 -5.26 4.76
C GLY A 26 1.40 -5.63 6.21
N LYS A 27 2.67 -5.77 6.56
CA LYS A 27 3.04 -6.09 7.94
C LYS A 27 2.64 -4.97 8.90
N ASP A 28 2.57 -3.75 8.41
CA ASP A 28 2.14 -2.61 9.21
C ASP A 28 0.63 -2.40 9.19
N GLY A 29 -0.10 -3.33 8.60
CA GLY A 29 -1.55 -3.27 8.57
C GLY A 29 -2.13 -2.53 7.37
N TRP A 30 -1.27 -2.15 6.42
CA TRP A 30 -1.74 -1.46 5.22
C TRP A 30 -2.33 -2.43 4.21
N GLU A 31 -3.41 -2.03 3.59
CA GLU A 31 -4.08 -2.80 2.54
C GLU A 31 -4.01 -2.04 1.23
N LEU A 32 -3.52 -2.69 0.19
CA LEU A 32 -3.44 -2.08 -1.13
C LEU A 32 -4.85 -2.00 -1.72
N THR A 33 -5.28 -0.80 -2.09
CA THR A 33 -6.61 -0.61 -2.64
C THR A 33 -6.62 -0.51 -4.16
N THR A 34 -5.64 0.19 -4.73
CA THR A 34 -5.55 0.32 -6.17
C THR A 34 -4.15 0.79 -6.55
N THR A 35 -3.87 0.74 -7.85
CA THR A 35 -2.61 1.24 -8.39
C THR A 35 -2.92 2.06 -9.64
N TRP A 36 -2.06 3.02 -9.92
CA TRP A 36 -2.18 3.81 -11.14
C TRP A 36 -0.81 4.37 -11.50
N SER A 37 -0.33 4.00 -12.67
CA SER A 37 0.90 4.56 -13.24
C SER A 37 2.09 4.53 -12.27
N GLY A 38 2.23 3.44 -11.51
CA GLY A 38 3.33 3.31 -10.55
C GLY A 38 2.98 3.78 -9.16
N TRP A 39 1.90 4.53 -9.00
CA TRP A 39 1.44 4.93 -7.69
C TRP A 39 0.61 3.82 -7.08
N HIS A 40 0.87 3.52 -5.81
CA HIS A 40 0.16 2.49 -5.08
C HIS A 40 -0.54 3.14 -3.90
N TYR A 41 -1.84 2.89 -3.78
CA TYR A 41 -2.68 3.52 -2.76
C TYR A 41 -3.05 2.48 -1.71
N PHE A 42 -2.77 2.80 -0.47
CA PHE A 42 -3.01 1.90 0.65
C PHE A 42 -3.95 2.56 1.65
N LYS A 43 -4.66 1.72 2.39
CA LYS A 43 -5.46 2.19 3.51
C LYS A 43 -5.25 1.25 4.69
N ARG A 44 -5.51 1.75 5.88
CA ARG A 44 -5.58 0.89 7.06
C ARG A 44 -6.53 1.53 8.07
N PRO A 45 -7.20 0.69 8.87
CA PRO A 45 -8.13 1.23 9.88
C PRO A 45 -7.35 1.90 11.01
N ILE A 46 -7.92 2.97 11.54
CA ILE A 46 -7.31 3.71 12.64
C ILE A 46 -8.17 3.68 13.90
N GLU A 47 -9.23 2.89 13.87
CA GLU A 47 -9.98 2.66 15.12
C GLU A 47 -10.69 1.32 15.08
#